data_7f1d0f181385740038794459605b1a7f
#
_entry.id   7f1d0f181385740038794459605b1a7f
#
_cell.length_a   1.000
_cell.length_b   1.000
_cell.length_c   1.000
_cell.angle_alpha   90.00
_cell.angle_beta   90.00
_cell.angle_gamma   90.00
#
_symmetry.space_group_name_H-M   'P 1'
#
loop_
_entity.id
_entity.type
_entity.pdbx_description
1 polymer ?
#
loop_
_entity_poly.entity_id
_entity_poly.type
_entity_poly.pdbx_seq_one_letter_code
_entity_poly.pdbx_strand_id
1 'polypeptide(L)' 'KGSFVSSKQNNQTKLFEQQIKVLTKEIVTKSKYIGLTFEQLCQFMEQTWEGK' A
#
# COMPACT_ATOMS: atom_id res chain seq x y z
N LYS A 1 7.64 9.83 -20.26
CA LYS A 1 7.60 9.42 -20.15
C LYS A 1 7.85 8.59 -19.73
N GLY A 2 7.94 8.25 -19.37
CA GLY A 2 8.09 7.54 -18.83
C GLY A 2 8.20 6.57 -18.96
N SER A 3 8.34 6.06 -19.04
CA SER A 3 8.35 5.14 -18.99
C SER A 3 9.01 4.33 -18.81
N PHE A 4 9.31 3.88 -18.46
CA PHE A 4 9.82 3.05 -18.07
C PHE A 4 9.95 2.03 -18.10
N VAL A 5 10.01 1.50 -18.17
CA VAL A 5 10.12 0.64 -18.27
C VAL A 5 10.53 -0.30 -17.87
N SER A 6 10.60 -0.67 -17.40
CA SER A 6 10.96 -1.52 -16.84
C SER A 6 10.86 -2.73 -17.14
N SER A 7 11.10 -3.05 -17.90
CA SER A 7 10.97 -4.27 -18.32
C SER A 7 11.47 -5.24 -17.40
N LYS A 8 12.20 -4.99 -16.57
CA LYS A 8 12.64 -5.90 -15.77
C LYS A 8 11.81 -6.17 -14.69
N GLN A 9 10.65 -6.41 -14.73
CA GLN A 9 9.83 -6.77 -13.75
C GLN A 9 10.24 -7.96 -13.13
N ASN A 10 10.79 -8.10 -12.06
CA ASN A 10 11.12 -9.30 -11.44
C ASN A 10 9.99 -9.98 -10.82
N ASN A 11 10.06 -11.24 -10.53
CA ASN A 11 9.03 -11.98 -9.81
C ASN A 11 8.89 -11.42 -8.42
N GLN A 12 9.96 -10.94 -7.84
CA GLN A 12 9.88 -10.39 -6.51
C GLN A 12 8.95 -9.21 -6.47
N THR A 13 9.01 -8.35 -7.47
CA THR A 13 8.14 -7.20 -7.50
C THR A 13 6.68 -7.62 -7.51
N LYS A 14 6.37 -8.63 -8.30
CA LYS A 14 4.99 -9.06 -8.35
C LYS A 14 4.54 -9.68 -7.04
N LEU A 15 5.43 -10.43 -6.41
CA LEU A 15 5.09 -11.04 -5.14
C LEU A 15 4.78 -9.95 -4.12
N PHE A 16 5.63 -8.94 -4.05
CA PHE A 16 5.40 -7.87 -3.08
C PHE A 16 4.12 -7.12 -3.40
N GLU A 17 3.84 -6.93 -4.67
CA GLU A 17 2.61 -6.25 -5.03
C GLU A 17 1.41 -7.00 -4.52
N GLN A 18 1.41 -8.30 -4.69
CA GLN A 18 0.29 -9.09 -4.22
C GLN A 18 0.17 -9.02 -2.71
N GLN A 19 1.29 -9.09 -2.02
CA GLN A 19 1.25 -9.00 -0.58
C GLN A 19 0.70 -7.64 -0.15
N ILE A 20 1.12 -6.59 -0.83
CA ILE A 20 0.63 -5.26 -0.48
C ILE A 20 -0.87 -5.19 -0.67
N LYS A 21 -1.37 -5.79 -1.74
CA LYS A 21 -2.81 -5.75 -1.97
C LYS A 21 -3.56 -6.45 -0.84
N VAL A 22 -3.05 -7.58 -0.41
CA VAL A 22 -3.71 -8.31 0.66
C VAL A 22 -3.65 -7.51 1.95
N LEU A 23 -2.50 -6.95 2.26
CA LEU A 23 -2.37 -6.18 3.47
C LEU A 23 -3.24 -4.93 3.43
N THR A 24 -3.32 -4.30 2.27
CA THR A 24 -4.16 -3.13 2.13
C THR A 24 -5.62 -3.49 2.44
N LYS A 25 -6.03 -4.65 1.97
CA LYS A 25 -7.39 -5.07 2.21
C LYS A 25 -7.64 -5.22 3.71
N GLU A 26 -6.68 -5.79 4.42
CA GLU A 26 -6.82 -5.95 5.86
C GLU A 26 -6.88 -4.59 6.54
N ILE A 27 -6.03 -3.68 6.11
CA ILE A 27 -6.01 -2.36 6.70
C ILE A 27 -7.36 -1.69 6.53
N VAL A 28 -7.93 -1.77 5.33
CA VAL A 28 -9.20 -1.15 5.07
C VAL A 28 -10.29 -1.79 5.94
N THR A 29 -10.27 -3.10 6.03
CA THR A 29 -11.27 -3.78 6.82
C THR A 29 -11.19 -3.36 8.28
N LYS A 30 -9.99 -3.32 8.82
CA LYS A 30 -9.83 -2.93 10.22
C LYS A 30 -10.21 -1.49 10.43
N SER A 31 -9.87 -0.64 9.47
CA SER A 31 -10.20 0.76 9.60
C SER A 31 -11.71 0.96 9.67
N LYS A 32 -12.42 0.25 8.82
CA LYS A 32 -13.87 0.37 8.82
C LYS A 32 -14.45 -0.18 10.12
N TYR A 33 -13.82 -1.19 10.64
CA TYR A 33 -14.31 -1.80 11.86
C TYR A 33 -14.30 -0.81 13.02
N ILE A 34 -13.27 0.02 13.10
CA ILE A 34 -13.18 0.98 14.19
C ILE A 34 -13.69 2.36 13.78
N GLY A 35 -14.23 2.49 12.58
CA GLY A 35 -14.77 3.76 12.17
C GLY A 35 -13.75 4.76 11.70
N LEU A 36 -12.61 4.30 11.28
CA LEU A 36 -11.59 5.20 10.80
C LEU A 36 -11.96 5.71 9.42
N THR A 37 -11.68 6.97 9.14
CA THR A 37 -11.99 7.52 7.84
C THR A 37 -10.82 7.33 6.91
N PHE A 38 -11.08 7.47 5.63
CA PHE A 38 -10.04 7.32 4.64
C PHE A 38 -8.94 8.35 4.85
N GLU A 39 -9.33 9.57 5.19
CA GLU A 39 -8.34 10.60 5.39
C GLU A 39 -7.44 10.27 6.56
N GLN A 40 -8.00 9.78 7.65
CA GLN A 40 -7.20 9.42 8.78
C GLN A 40 -6.27 8.27 8.44
N LEU A 41 -6.76 7.32 7.66
CA LEU A 41 -5.94 6.20 7.25
C LEU A 41 -4.76 6.71 6.42
N CYS A 42 -5.00 7.66 5.56
CA CYS A 42 -3.93 8.23 4.76
C CYS A 42 -2.86 8.87 5.63
N GLN A 43 -3.27 9.54 6.70
CA GLN A 43 -2.31 10.14 7.59
C GLN A 43 -1.41 9.09 8.22
N PHE A 44 -2.00 7.98 8.63
CA PHE A 44 -1.20 6.91 9.19
C PHE A 44 -0.19 6.43 8.16
N MET A 45 -0.61 6.27 6.94
CA MET A 45 0.27 5.78 5.91
C MET A 45 1.38 6.77 5.62
N GLU A 46 1.08 8.05 5.64
CA GLU A 46 2.10 9.04 5.39
C GLU A 46 3.17 8.97 6.44
N GLN A 47 2.78 8.85 7.68
CA GLN A 47 3.76 8.77 8.75
C GLN A 47 4.66 7.57 8.56
N THR A 48 4.08 6.46 8.22
CA THR A 48 4.86 5.26 8.00
C THR A 48 5.74 5.42 6.77
N TRP A 49 5.23 6.08 5.76
CA TRP A 49 5.98 6.25 4.53
C TRP A 49 7.24 7.04 4.76
N GLU A 50 7.14 8.05 5.60
CA GLU A 50 8.29 8.86 5.86
C GLU A 50 9.37 8.07 6.55
N GLY A 51 9.00 6.98 7.15
CA GLY A 51 10.01 6.15 7.73
C GLY A 51 10.56 6.68 9.04
N LYS A 52 9.84 7.50 9.66
CA LYS A 52 10.34 7.99 10.92
C LYS A 52 9.62 7.42 12.07
#